data_090e2b3f1579e10822e87dbff4e79610
#
_entry.id   090e2b3f1579e10822e87dbff4e79610
#
_cell.length_a   1.000
_cell.length_b   1.000
_cell.length_c   1.000
_cell.angle_alpha   90.00
_cell.angle_beta   90.00
_cell.angle_gamma   90.00
#
_symmetry.space_group_name_H-M   'P 1'
#
loop_
_entity.id
_entity.type
_entity.pdbx_description
1 polymer ?
#
loop_
_entity_poly.entity_id
_entity_poly.type
_entity_poly.pdbx_seq_one_letter_code
_entity_poly.pdbx_strand_id
1 'polypeptide(L)'
;MFRFAYLDKQQKDIWLPQMFDLLYDNMRLIAPGDLPYEEEKQQWLSNVSPALEKAPRQVLLAFWKEELVGFIQFYTRQELLMVEEVQIRKDYHRSFLFYRLCRRLREDLPETVTVVEAYAEKRNLYSQKLMQKLGMQILEEEGPFVHLRGQAEAIKQRFH
;
A
#
# COMPACT_ATOMS: atom_id res chain seq x y z
N MET A 1 0.66 16.89 -12.80
CA MET A 1 0.73 15.49 -13.26
C MET A 1 1.42 14.64 -12.19
N PHE A 2 0.89 13.45 -11.92
CA PHE A 2 1.50 12.53 -10.98
C PHE A 2 2.76 11.89 -11.58
N ARG A 3 3.75 11.70 -10.72
CA ARG A 3 4.97 10.95 -11.05
C ARG A 3 5.05 9.71 -10.16
N PHE A 4 5.44 8.59 -10.73
CA PHE A 4 5.56 7.32 -10.01
C PHE A 4 7.01 6.84 -10.09
N ALA A 5 7.52 6.32 -8.97
CA ALA A 5 8.86 5.76 -8.91
C ALA A 5 8.94 4.69 -7.82
N TYR A 6 9.69 3.63 -8.08
CA TYR A 6 9.98 2.66 -7.03
C TYR A 6 10.98 3.24 -6.04
N LEU A 7 10.79 2.92 -4.77
CA LEU A 7 11.70 3.35 -3.72
C LEU A 7 13.10 2.78 -3.97
N ASP A 8 14.09 3.66 -4.07
CA ASP A 8 15.49 3.28 -4.00
C ASP A 8 15.82 3.00 -2.54
N LYS A 9 16.18 1.75 -2.21
CA LYS A 9 16.43 1.33 -0.83
C LYS A 9 17.59 2.09 -0.19
N GLN A 10 18.50 2.65 -0.99
CA GLN A 10 19.57 3.53 -0.48
C GLN A 10 19.04 4.89 -0.02
N GLN A 11 17.83 5.27 -0.46
CA GLN A 11 17.18 6.53 -0.09
C GLN A 11 16.02 6.32 0.89
N LYS A 12 15.89 5.15 1.50
CA LYS A 12 14.78 4.86 2.40
C LYS A 12 14.71 5.82 3.59
N ASP A 13 15.84 6.31 4.07
CA ASP A 13 15.87 7.26 5.19
C ASP A 13 15.25 8.61 4.84
N ILE A 14 15.14 8.94 3.56
CA ILE A 14 14.46 10.15 3.08
C ILE A 14 12.95 9.92 3.03
N TRP A 15 12.51 8.77 2.51
CA TRP A 15 11.10 8.55 2.18
C TRP A 15 10.30 7.83 3.26
N LEU A 16 10.91 6.93 4.05
CA LEU A 16 10.18 6.22 5.10
C LEU A 16 9.52 7.14 6.12
N PRO A 17 10.19 8.21 6.62
CA PRO A 17 9.51 9.13 7.52
C PRO A 17 8.28 9.80 6.91
N GLN A 18 8.34 10.14 5.63
CA GLN A 18 7.22 10.74 4.91
C GLN A 18 6.09 9.73 4.68
N MET A 19 6.44 8.48 4.40
CA MET A 19 5.45 7.40 4.29
C MET A 19 4.72 7.20 5.62
N PHE A 20 5.45 7.22 6.74
CA PHE A 20 4.84 7.12 8.05
C PHE A 20 3.88 8.27 8.31
N ASP A 21 4.27 9.49 7.99
CA ASP A 21 3.41 10.66 8.22
C ASP A 21 2.10 10.57 7.43
N LEU A 22 2.17 10.07 6.20
CA LEU A 22 0.99 9.84 5.38
C LEU A 22 0.08 8.77 6.01
N LEU A 23 0.65 7.65 6.42
CA LEU A 23 -0.05 6.57 7.12
C LEU A 23 -0.68 7.09 8.42
N TYR A 24 0.08 7.80 9.22
CA TYR A 24 -0.37 8.33 10.50
C TYR A 24 -1.56 9.28 10.33
N ASP A 25 -1.46 10.22 9.39
CA ASP A 25 -2.53 11.19 9.14
C ASP A 25 -3.83 10.50 8.70
N ASN A 26 -3.73 9.44 7.91
CA ASN A 26 -4.90 8.70 7.46
C ASN A 26 -5.50 7.84 8.59
N MET A 27 -4.67 7.22 9.40
CA MET A 27 -5.12 6.19 10.35
C MET A 27 -5.46 6.72 11.74
N ARG A 28 -4.97 7.89 12.13
CA ARG A 28 -5.18 8.42 13.49
C ARG A 28 -6.66 8.60 13.87
N LEU A 29 -7.53 8.81 12.87
CA LEU A 29 -8.96 8.96 13.08
C LEU A 29 -9.72 7.65 12.90
N ILE A 30 -9.10 6.65 12.27
CA ILE A 30 -9.72 5.35 11.96
C ILE A 30 -9.35 4.34 13.05
N ALA A 31 -8.07 4.22 13.33
CA ALA A 31 -7.50 3.24 14.24
C ALA A 31 -6.33 3.86 15.00
N PRO A 32 -6.61 4.81 15.92
CA PRO A 32 -5.53 5.50 16.64
C PRO A 32 -4.74 4.51 17.51
N GLY A 33 -3.41 4.70 17.52
CA GLY A 33 -2.54 3.96 18.43
C GLY A 33 -2.55 4.56 19.83
N ASP A 34 -1.96 3.82 20.77
CA ASP A 34 -1.89 4.23 22.17
C ASP A 34 -0.63 5.02 22.49
N LEU A 35 0.32 5.08 21.56
CA LEU A 35 1.60 5.75 21.77
C LEU A 35 1.60 7.17 21.22
N PRO A 36 2.43 8.08 21.80
CA PRO A 36 2.68 9.37 21.19
C PRO A 36 3.27 9.24 19.79
N TYR A 37 3.02 10.25 18.95
CA TYR A 37 3.45 10.25 17.54
C TYR A 37 4.93 9.87 17.35
N GLU A 38 5.84 10.46 18.11
CA GLU A 38 7.27 10.20 17.95
C GLU A 38 7.64 8.75 18.27
N GLU A 39 7.02 8.17 19.30
CA GLU A 39 7.26 6.77 19.67
C GLU A 39 6.68 5.82 18.64
N GLU A 40 5.48 6.10 18.16
CA GLU A 40 4.84 5.31 17.12
C GLU A 40 5.65 5.33 15.84
N LYS A 41 6.16 6.52 15.47
CA LYS A 41 7.03 6.69 14.32
C LYS A 41 8.31 5.88 14.43
N GLN A 42 8.97 5.93 15.59
CA GLN A 42 10.20 5.17 15.82
C GLN A 42 9.96 3.67 15.76
N GLN A 43 8.86 3.18 16.31
CA GLN A 43 8.51 1.78 16.23
C GLN A 43 8.28 1.34 14.78
N TRP A 44 7.52 2.14 14.03
CA TRP A 44 7.23 1.84 12.63
C TRP A 44 8.52 1.80 11.81
N LEU A 45 9.39 2.80 11.97
CA LEU A 45 10.67 2.85 11.26
C LEU A 45 11.56 1.66 11.61
N SER A 46 11.60 1.28 12.90
CA SER A 46 12.39 0.15 13.37
C SER A 46 11.93 -1.19 12.77
N ASN A 47 10.65 -1.31 12.46
CA ASN A 47 10.09 -2.53 11.87
C ASN A 47 10.20 -2.54 10.35
N VAL A 48 9.85 -1.43 9.70
CA VAL A 48 9.75 -1.37 8.24
C VAL A 48 11.12 -1.26 7.57
N SER A 49 12.04 -0.48 8.14
CA SER A 49 13.36 -0.30 7.54
C SER A 49 14.11 -1.61 7.34
N PRO A 50 14.24 -2.48 8.37
CA PRO A 50 14.89 -3.79 8.16
C PRO A 50 14.08 -4.70 7.24
N ALA A 51 12.75 -4.63 7.29
CA ALA A 51 11.90 -5.48 6.45
C ALA A 51 12.10 -5.19 4.96
N LEU A 52 12.31 -3.92 4.59
CA LEU A 52 12.56 -3.54 3.20
C LEU A 52 13.91 -4.03 2.68
N GLU A 53 14.87 -4.29 3.55
CA GLU A 53 16.15 -4.85 3.14
C GLU A 53 16.02 -6.32 2.71
N LYS A 54 14.95 -6.99 3.13
CA LYS A 54 14.70 -8.37 2.75
C LYS A 54 13.97 -8.38 1.40
N ALA A 55 14.65 -8.84 0.36
CA ALA A 55 14.01 -9.08 -0.91
C ALA A 55 12.87 -10.10 -0.71
N PRO A 56 11.76 -10.00 -1.41
CA PRO A 56 11.50 -9.20 -2.60
C PRO A 56 10.60 -7.95 -2.39
N ARG A 57 10.60 -7.37 -1.20
CA ARG A 57 9.73 -6.21 -0.90
C ARG A 57 10.10 -4.99 -1.72
N GLN A 58 9.06 -4.31 -2.23
CA GLN A 58 9.18 -3.09 -3.02
C GLN A 58 8.13 -2.09 -2.57
N VAL A 59 8.39 -0.81 -2.85
CA VAL A 59 7.44 0.27 -2.62
C VAL A 59 7.33 1.11 -3.89
N LEU A 60 6.11 1.26 -4.40
CA LEU A 60 5.83 2.17 -5.50
C LEU A 60 5.33 3.48 -4.90
N LEU A 61 6.07 4.56 -5.12
CA LEU A 61 5.80 5.89 -4.61
C LEU A 61 5.07 6.72 -5.66
N ALA A 62 4.14 7.54 -5.22
CA ALA A 62 3.42 8.50 -6.06
C ALA A 62 3.68 9.91 -5.57
N PHE A 63 4.01 10.80 -6.50
CA PHE A 63 4.32 12.20 -6.22
C PHE A 63 3.41 13.12 -7.01
N TRP A 64 2.99 14.19 -6.39
CA TRP A 64 2.46 15.37 -7.08
C TRP A 64 3.46 16.49 -6.89
N LYS A 65 4.06 16.95 -8.00
CA LYS A 65 5.25 17.82 -7.94
C LYS A 65 6.34 17.12 -7.14
N GLU A 66 6.86 17.73 -6.08
CA GLU A 66 7.92 17.14 -5.27
C GLU A 66 7.40 16.47 -3.99
N GLU A 67 6.08 16.45 -3.78
CA GLU A 67 5.47 15.92 -2.56
C GLU A 67 5.01 14.48 -2.73
N LEU A 68 5.30 13.64 -1.73
CA LEU A 68 4.79 12.28 -1.66
C LEU A 68 3.29 12.33 -1.33
N VAL A 69 2.46 11.76 -2.21
CA VAL A 69 0.99 11.78 -2.06
C VAL A 69 0.38 10.38 -1.93
N GLY A 70 1.15 9.34 -2.15
CA GLY A 70 0.68 7.98 -1.99
C GLY A 70 1.76 6.95 -2.18
N PHE A 71 1.50 5.72 -1.75
CA PHE A 71 2.41 4.60 -1.99
C PHE A 71 1.69 3.27 -1.88
N ILE A 72 2.29 2.25 -2.51
CA ILE A 72 1.92 0.85 -2.34
C ILE A 72 3.18 0.09 -1.95
N GLN A 73 3.14 -0.61 -0.81
CA GLN A 73 4.19 -1.53 -0.39
C GLN A 73 3.72 -2.96 -0.69
N PHE A 74 4.56 -3.74 -1.35
CA PHE A 74 4.17 -5.06 -1.81
C PHE A 74 5.38 -5.96 -2.00
N TYR A 75 5.13 -7.25 -2.13
CA TYR A 75 6.10 -8.21 -2.64
C TYR A 75 5.42 -9.24 -3.53
N THR A 76 6.20 -9.87 -4.39
CA THR A 76 5.73 -11.02 -5.18
C THR A 76 6.49 -12.26 -4.74
N ARG A 77 5.78 -13.38 -4.70
CA ARG A 77 6.36 -14.69 -4.39
C ARG A 77 5.61 -15.72 -5.22
N GLN A 78 6.31 -16.36 -6.16
CA GLN A 78 5.69 -17.30 -7.09
C GLN A 78 4.52 -16.62 -7.81
N GLU A 79 3.31 -17.18 -7.74
CA GLU A 79 2.12 -16.60 -8.38
C GLU A 79 1.40 -15.55 -7.53
N LEU A 80 1.90 -15.24 -6.32
CA LEU A 80 1.24 -14.33 -5.39
C LEU A 80 1.80 -12.92 -5.45
N LEU A 81 0.91 -11.94 -5.55
CA LEU A 81 1.19 -10.54 -5.18
C LEU A 81 0.59 -10.29 -3.80
N MET A 82 1.43 -9.97 -2.83
CA MET A 82 0.97 -9.55 -1.51
C MET A 82 1.07 -8.03 -1.39
N VAL A 83 -0.07 -7.38 -1.24
CA VAL A 83 -0.13 -5.93 -0.98
C VAL A 83 -0.14 -5.74 0.53
N GLU A 84 0.95 -5.20 1.06
CA GLU A 84 1.14 -5.04 2.50
C GLU A 84 0.57 -3.73 3.03
N GLU A 85 0.67 -2.66 2.24
CA GLU A 85 0.21 -1.34 2.66
C GLU A 85 -0.13 -0.50 1.45
N VAL A 86 -1.25 0.22 1.51
CA VAL A 86 -1.63 1.23 0.52
C VAL A 86 -2.07 2.48 1.29
N GLN A 87 -1.43 3.59 1.01
CA GLN A 87 -1.84 4.87 1.59
C GLN A 87 -1.92 5.93 0.51
N ILE A 88 -3.02 6.67 0.50
CA ILE A 88 -3.25 7.81 -0.38
C ILE A 88 -3.57 9.00 0.52
N ARG A 89 -2.92 10.14 0.29
CA ARG A 89 -3.20 11.35 1.07
C ARG A 89 -4.67 11.73 0.92
N LYS A 90 -5.31 12.16 2.01
CA LYS A 90 -6.77 12.35 2.06
C LYS A 90 -7.33 13.26 0.98
N ASP A 91 -6.62 14.33 0.64
CA ASP A 91 -7.07 15.26 -0.40
C ASP A 91 -7.01 14.66 -1.81
N TYR A 92 -6.41 13.47 -1.96
CA TYR A 92 -6.37 12.73 -3.22
C TYR A 92 -7.27 11.49 -3.21
N HIS A 93 -8.07 11.25 -2.16
CA HIS A 93 -8.94 10.07 -2.08
C HIS A 93 -10.00 10.02 -3.19
N ARG A 94 -10.47 11.18 -3.66
CA ARG A 94 -11.45 11.26 -4.74
C ARG A 94 -10.82 11.45 -6.12
N SER A 95 -9.49 11.39 -6.18
CA SER A 95 -8.76 11.49 -7.44
C SER A 95 -8.61 10.10 -8.07
N PHE A 96 -8.07 10.06 -9.28
CA PHE A 96 -7.74 8.80 -9.94
C PHE A 96 -6.37 8.25 -9.51
N LEU A 97 -5.76 8.78 -8.45
CA LEU A 97 -4.41 8.40 -8.04
C LEU A 97 -4.29 6.90 -7.75
N PHE A 98 -5.24 6.35 -6.98
CA PHE A 98 -5.22 4.92 -6.65
C PHE A 98 -5.22 4.05 -7.92
N TYR A 99 -6.10 4.38 -8.88
CA TYR A 99 -6.18 3.64 -10.13
C TYR A 99 -4.91 3.76 -10.96
N ARG A 100 -4.28 4.91 -10.95
CA ARG A 100 -3.01 5.13 -11.66
C ARG A 100 -1.87 4.33 -11.02
N LEU A 101 -1.83 4.28 -9.68
CA LEU A 101 -0.87 3.43 -8.97
C LEU A 101 -1.05 1.96 -9.34
N CYS A 102 -2.28 1.47 -9.31
CA CYS A 102 -2.59 0.09 -9.66
C CYS A 102 -2.27 -0.21 -11.12
N ARG A 103 -2.54 0.72 -12.02
CA ARG A 103 -2.20 0.58 -13.44
C ARG A 103 -0.71 0.44 -13.63
N ARG A 104 0.09 1.29 -13.00
CA ARG A 104 1.54 1.20 -13.08
C ARG A 104 2.04 -0.12 -12.52
N LEU A 105 1.53 -0.53 -11.35
CA LEU A 105 1.90 -1.81 -10.75
C LEU A 105 1.56 -2.96 -11.70
N ARG A 106 0.37 -2.95 -12.29
CA ARG A 106 -0.04 -3.98 -13.26
C ARG A 106 0.93 -4.08 -14.44
N GLU A 107 1.36 -2.95 -14.99
CA GLU A 107 2.29 -2.91 -16.11
C GLU A 107 3.63 -3.54 -15.76
N ASP A 108 4.04 -3.45 -14.50
CA ASP A 108 5.33 -3.95 -14.02
C ASP A 108 5.27 -5.38 -13.44
N LEU A 109 4.06 -5.93 -13.23
CA LEU A 109 3.90 -7.27 -12.66
C LEU A 109 4.27 -8.35 -13.66
N PRO A 110 4.98 -9.42 -13.21
CA PRO A 110 5.19 -10.60 -14.05
C PRO A 110 3.85 -11.26 -14.41
N GLU A 111 3.78 -11.84 -15.60
CA GLU A 111 2.59 -12.58 -16.03
C GLU A 111 2.33 -13.82 -15.18
N THR A 112 3.35 -14.32 -14.50
CA THR A 112 3.22 -15.47 -13.59
C THR A 112 2.39 -15.16 -12.34
N VAL A 113 2.16 -13.88 -12.02
CA VAL A 113 1.32 -13.48 -10.88
C VAL A 113 -0.15 -13.70 -11.26
N THR A 114 -0.82 -14.57 -10.52
CA THR A 114 -2.22 -14.97 -10.76
C THR A 114 -3.13 -14.67 -9.58
N VAL A 115 -2.58 -14.49 -8.37
CA VAL A 115 -3.34 -14.28 -7.14
C VAL A 115 -2.86 -12.99 -6.47
N VAL A 116 -3.81 -12.22 -5.95
CA VAL A 116 -3.52 -11.00 -5.16
C VAL A 116 -4.14 -11.17 -3.79
N GLU A 117 -3.38 -10.87 -2.75
CA GLU A 117 -3.86 -10.84 -1.38
C GLU A 117 -3.50 -9.51 -0.71
N ALA A 118 -4.31 -9.11 0.26
CA ALA A 118 -4.08 -7.90 1.04
C ALA A 118 -4.70 -8.06 2.43
N TYR A 119 -4.19 -7.29 3.38
CA TYR A 119 -4.77 -7.13 4.70
C TYR A 119 -5.17 -5.69 4.89
N ALA A 120 -6.31 -5.46 5.53
CA ALA A 120 -6.79 -4.13 5.88
C ALA A 120 -7.28 -4.12 7.33
N GLU A 121 -7.06 -3.02 8.03
CA GLU A 121 -7.65 -2.80 9.35
C GLU A 121 -9.17 -2.85 9.24
N LYS A 122 -9.85 -3.58 10.14
CA LYS A 122 -11.32 -3.75 10.11
C LYS A 122 -12.08 -2.43 10.05
N ARG A 123 -11.55 -1.39 10.70
CA ARG A 123 -12.18 -0.08 10.75
C ARG A 123 -11.90 0.77 9.53
N ASN A 124 -10.97 0.36 8.69
CA ASN A 124 -10.62 1.10 7.47
C ASN A 124 -11.51 0.66 6.30
N LEU A 125 -12.74 1.13 6.31
CA LEU A 125 -13.74 0.80 5.28
C LEU A 125 -13.34 1.33 3.91
N TYR A 126 -12.66 2.47 3.86
CA TYR A 126 -12.18 3.05 2.61
C TYR A 126 -11.22 2.09 1.89
N SER A 127 -10.21 1.59 2.61
CA SER A 127 -9.25 0.62 2.05
C SER A 127 -9.93 -0.65 1.59
N GLN A 128 -10.85 -1.19 2.40
CA GLN A 128 -11.59 -2.40 2.05
C GLN A 128 -12.40 -2.21 0.75
N LYS A 129 -13.06 -1.07 0.62
CA LYS A 129 -13.84 -0.77 -0.59
C LYS A 129 -12.96 -0.65 -1.82
N LEU A 130 -11.78 -0.04 -1.69
CA LEU A 130 -10.82 0.02 -2.80
C LEU A 130 -10.40 -1.37 -3.25
N MET A 131 -10.05 -2.24 -2.31
CA MET A 131 -9.64 -3.61 -2.62
C MET A 131 -10.77 -4.41 -3.26
N GLN A 132 -12.01 -4.24 -2.78
CA GLN A 132 -13.17 -4.90 -3.35
C GLN A 132 -13.46 -4.41 -4.79
N LYS A 133 -13.24 -3.12 -5.07
CA LYS A 133 -13.36 -2.58 -6.43
C LYS A 133 -12.32 -3.17 -7.37
N LEU A 134 -11.18 -3.64 -6.85
CA LEU A 134 -10.18 -4.33 -7.63
C LEU A 134 -10.51 -5.81 -7.85
N GLY A 135 -11.64 -6.29 -7.35
CA GLY A 135 -12.06 -7.67 -7.50
C GLY A 135 -11.65 -8.59 -6.36
N MET A 136 -11.10 -8.04 -5.27
CA MET A 136 -10.81 -8.83 -4.09
C MET A 136 -12.06 -9.05 -3.24
N GLN A 137 -12.11 -10.18 -2.55
CA GLN A 137 -13.18 -10.52 -1.62
C GLN A 137 -12.59 -10.78 -0.23
N ILE A 138 -13.36 -10.44 0.80
CA ILE A 138 -12.96 -10.73 2.18
C ILE A 138 -13.08 -12.24 2.40
N LEU A 139 -11.96 -12.87 2.76
CA LEU A 139 -11.91 -14.30 3.08
C LEU A 139 -12.25 -14.55 4.55
N GLU A 140 -11.60 -13.77 5.44
CA GLU A 140 -11.69 -14.00 6.86
C GLU A 140 -11.25 -12.77 7.64
N GLU A 141 -11.56 -12.77 8.92
CA GLU A 141 -11.06 -11.80 9.87
C GLU A 141 -9.92 -12.42 10.68
N GLU A 142 -8.81 -11.70 10.83
CA GLU A 142 -7.66 -12.10 11.63
C GLU A 142 -7.32 -10.99 12.63
N GLY A 143 -7.75 -11.16 13.90
CA GLY A 143 -7.54 -10.14 14.92
C GLY A 143 -8.16 -8.80 14.50
N PRO A 144 -7.37 -7.70 14.47
CA PRO A 144 -7.89 -6.39 14.05
C PRO A 144 -7.96 -6.21 12.53
N PHE A 145 -7.64 -7.24 11.74
CA PHE A 145 -7.52 -7.14 10.28
C PHE A 145 -8.54 -8.01 9.58
N VAL A 146 -8.87 -7.64 8.34
CA VAL A 146 -9.55 -8.51 7.38
C VAL A 146 -8.53 -8.92 6.32
N HIS A 147 -8.61 -10.18 5.90
CA HIS A 147 -7.80 -10.75 4.84
C HIS A 147 -8.62 -10.79 3.56
N LEU A 148 -8.11 -10.17 2.50
CA LEU A 148 -8.78 -10.10 1.20
C LEU A 148 -7.95 -10.87 0.17
N ARG A 149 -8.65 -11.47 -0.79
CA ARG A 149 -8.02 -12.21 -1.88
C ARG A 149 -8.79 -12.01 -3.17
N GLY A 150 -8.07 -12.00 -4.28
CA GLY A 150 -8.65 -11.91 -5.61
C GLY A 150 -7.75 -12.51 -6.67
N GLN A 151 -8.26 -12.58 -7.90
CA GLN A 151 -7.50 -13.01 -9.06
C GLN A 151 -6.81 -11.80 -9.68
N ALA A 152 -5.53 -11.94 -10.01
CA ALA A 152 -4.78 -10.88 -10.67
C ALA A 152 -5.40 -10.51 -12.01
N GLU A 153 -6.04 -11.47 -12.69
CA GLU A 153 -6.73 -11.23 -13.95
C GLU A 153 -7.84 -10.20 -13.82
N ALA A 154 -8.59 -10.22 -12.73
CA ALA A 154 -9.65 -9.24 -12.48
C ALA A 154 -9.07 -7.82 -12.39
N ILE A 155 -7.90 -7.66 -11.78
CA ILE A 155 -7.21 -6.38 -11.70
C ILE A 155 -6.71 -5.96 -13.07
N LYS A 156 -6.09 -6.89 -13.80
CA LYS A 156 -5.57 -6.64 -15.15
C LYS A 156 -6.67 -6.18 -16.10
N GLN A 157 -7.85 -6.80 -16.06
CA GLN A 157 -8.98 -6.46 -16.92
C GLN A 157 -9.51 -5.05 -16.64
N ARG A 158 -9.55 -4.65 -15.36
CA ARG A 158 -10.09 -3.36 -14.97
C ARG A 158 -9.29 -2.17 -15.49
N PHE A 159 -7.99 -2.36 -15.72
CA PHE A 159 -7.08 -1.28 -16.12
C PHE A 159 -6.58 -1.42 -17.56
N HIS A 160 -7.35 -2.11 -18.36
CA HIS A 160 -7.02 -2.34 -19.77
C HIS A 160 -7.13 -1.06 -20.59
#